data_10eb6031224c630bad7a5e39193b0e50
#
_entry.id   10eb6031224c630bad7a5e39193b0e50
#
_cell.length_a   1.000
_cell.length_b   1.000
_cell.length_c   1.000
_cell.angle_alpha   90.00
_cell.angle_beta   90.00
_cell.angle_gamma   90.00
#
_symmetry.space_group_name_H-M   'P 1'
#
loop_
_entity.id
_entity.type
_entity.pdbx_description
1 polymer ?
#
loop_
_entity_poly.entity_id
_entity_poly.type
_entity_poly.pdbx_seq_one_letter_code
_entity_poly.pdbx_strand_id
1 'polypeptide(L)'
;MAKEDVARRRSIRAYARPVRQPLVWALDVEPEEGRVWIDGEALWAADVVWDLPARGTVYGLLLNTESQRAAFQPKMTAPPYGAPPAHPVLYVKPPNTLLPTGGTVALDPDVAAVAVGVTVGAVFRRPVSRVDAQTAEDGLLGYVAVADLFVPHDDFFRPPFRTRARDGFTVLGPWIVDRAAFFPDVLRYRIWIDGRKATEGEERWVRPPADAIAAVAAFMTLGPGDVLLLGTPQAAPLAQPDQAVALEVDGLGRVEFAVARRGEGR
;
A
#
# COMPACT_ATOMS: atom_id res chain seq x y z
N MET A 1 -3.99 -37.04 2.18
CA MET A 1 -5.29 -36.51 1.76
C MET A 1 -5.99 -35.67 2.81
N ALA A 2 -6.24 -36.13 4.04
CA ALA A 2 -7.03 -35.35 5.03
C ALA A 2 -6.33 -34.10 5.62
N LYS A 3 -5.00 -34.04 5.72
CA LYS A 3 -4.27 -32.87 6.24
C LYS A 3 -4.11 -31.74 5.21
N GLU A 4 -3.98 -32.07 3.92
CA GLU A 4 -3.92 -31.07 2.83
C GLU A 4 -5.27 -30.38 2.63
N ASP A 5 -6.37 -31.12 2.82
CA ASP A 5 -7.73 -30.59 2.65
C ASP A 5 -8.16 -29.65 3.79
N VAL A 6 -7.57 -29.81 4.99
CA VAL A 6 -7.83 -28.93 6.14
C VAL A 6 -7.05 -27.61 6.02
N ALA A 7 -5.82 -27.64 5.48
CA ALA A 7 -5.02 -26.43 5.23
C ALA A 7 -5.68 -25.56 4.13
N ARG A 8 -6.18 -26.14 3.05
CA ARG A 8 -6.89 -25.42 1.98
C ARG A 8 -8.18 -24.72 2.42
N ARG A 9 -8.77 -25.09 3.55
CA ARG A 9 -10.02 -24.46 4.05
C ARG A 9 -9.80 -23.06 4.66
N ARG A 10 -8.57 -22.66 4.94
CA ARG A 10 -8.21 -21.34 5.46
C ARG A 10 -7.60 -20.42 4.40
N SER A 11 -7.24 -20.97 3.23
CA SER A 11 -6.68 -20.18 2.15
C SER A 11 -7.73 -19.33 1.47
N ILE A 12 -7.32 -18.15 1.03
CA ILE A 12 -8.15 -17.19 0.31
C ILE A 12 -7.54 -16.93 -1.07
N ARG A 13 -8.37 -16.54 -2.02
CA ARG A 13 -7.91 -16.22 -3.36
C ARG A 13 -7.15 -14.91 -3.37
N ALA A 14 -6.00 -14.92 -4.02
CA ALA A 14 -5.19 -13.75 -4.29
C ALA A 14 -4.64 -13.78 -5.72
N TYR A 15 -4.10 -12.64 -6.15
CA TYR A 15 -3.51 -12.47 -7.48
C TYR A 15 -2.07 -11.97 -7.30
N ALA A 16 -1.10 -12.72 -7.82
CA ALA A 16 0.31 -12.44 -7.64
C ALA A 16 1.10 -12.69 -8.93
N ARG A 17 2.32 -12.18 -8.96
CA ARG A 17 3.27 -12.44 -10.03
C ARG A 17 4.60 -12.92 -9.44
N PRO A 18 4.86 -14.23 -9.40
CA PRO A 18 6.20 -14.74 -9.15
C PRO A 18 7.17 -14.23 -10.23
N VAL A 19 8.42 -14.02 -9.89
CA VAL A 19 9.44 -13.56 -10.86
C VAL A 19 9.54 -14.50 -12.05
N ARG A 20 9.72 -13.92 -13.25
CA ARG A 20 9.76 -14.58 -14.56
C ARG A 20 8.42 -15.06 -15.11
N GLN A 21 7.31 -14.74 -14.44
CA GLN A 21 6.00 -15.03 -14.99
C GLN A 21 5.43 -13.79 -15.72
N PRO A 22 4.96 -13.94 -16.97
CA PRO A 22 4.46 -12.79 -17.75
C PRO A 22 3.13 -12.26 -17.25
N LEU A 23 2.33 -13.11 -16.60
CA LEU A 23 0.96 -12.80 -16.19
C LEU A 23 0.82 -12.82 -14.66
N VAL A 24 -0.18 -12.12 -14.17
CA VAL A 24 -0.65 -12.25 -12.79
C VAL A 24 -1.44 -13.55 -12.66
N TRP A 25 -1.07 -14.38 -11.72
CA TRP A 25 -1.72 -15.66 -11.45
C TRP A 25 -2.74 -15.54 -10.32
N ALA A 26 -3.82 -16.28 -10.43
CA ALA A 26 -4.70 -16.50 -9.30
C ALA A 26 -4.10 -17.63 -8.44
N LEU A 27 -3.87 -17.32 -7.17
CA LEU A 27 -3.24 -18.22 -6.19
C LEU A 27 -4.14 -18.34 -4.96
N ASP A 28 -3.95 -19.43 -4.21
CA ASP A 28 -4.50 -19.55 -2.88
C ASP A 28 -3.42 -19.13 -1.87
N VAL A 29 -3.78 -18.30 -0.90
CA VAL A 29 -2.85 -17.76 0.10
C VAL A 29 -3.44 -17.83 1.51
N GLU A 30 -2.57 -17.91 2.51
CA GLU A 30 -2.86 -17.67 3.93
C GLU A 30 -2.05 -16.45 4.36
N PRO A 31 -2.58 -15.24 4.25
CA PRO A 31 -1.82 -14.01 4.47
C PRO A 31 -1.23 -13.89 5.87
N GLU A 32 -1.94 -14.33 6.89
CA GLU A 32 -1.50 -14.28 8.30
C GLU A 32 -0.34 -15.24 8.58
N GLU A 33 -0.30 -16.38 7.88
CA GLU A 33 0.75 -17.38 8.03
C GLU A 33 1.90 -17.19 7.04
N GLY A 34 1.74 -16.32 6.04
CA GLY A 34 2.71 -16.11 4.98
C GLY A 34 2.87 -17.32 4.06
N ARG A 35 1.80 -18.09 3.83
CA ARG A 35 1.80 -19.26 2.95
C ARG A 35 1.13 -18.97 1.61
N VAL A 36 1.62 -19.63 0.57
CA VAL A 36 1.08 -19.56 -0.79
C VAL A 36 1.13 -20.93 -1.45
N TRP A 37 0.13 -21.25 -2.27
CA TRP A 37 0.10 -22.46 -3.08
C TRP A 37 0.40 -22.13 -4.54
N ILE A 38 1.51 -22.68 -5.05
CA ILE A 38 1.92 -22.57 -6.44
C ILE A 38 1.99 -23.99 -7.02
N ASP A 39 1.28 -24.26 -8.11
CA ASP A 39 1.19 -25.57 -8.77
C ASP A 39 0.79 -26.71 -7.81
N GLY A 40 0.02 -26.38 -6.77
CA GLY A 40 -0.45 -27.33 -5.76
C GLY A 40 0.52 -27.57 -4.60
N GLU A 41 1.70 -26.99 -4.61
CA GLU A 41 2.70 -27.04 -3.57
C GLU A 41 2.55 -25.84 -2.62
N ALA A 42 2.60 -26.11 -1.30
CA ALA A 42 2.58 -25.07 -0.27
C ALA A 42 3.99 -24.54 -0.02
N LEU A 43 4.21 -23.25 -0.28
CA LEU A 43 5.48 -22.57 -0.10
C LEU A 43 5.34 -21.44 0.96
N TRP A 44 6.46 -21.05 1.54
CA TRP A 44 6.51 -19.80 2.29
C TRP A 44 6.64 -18.62 1.33
N ALA A 45 5.85 -17.59 1.53
CA ALA A 45 5.91 -16.39 0.70
C ALA A 45 7.30 -15.73 0.71
N ALA A 46 8.05 -15.87 1.81
CA ALA A 46 9.41 -15.36 1.95
C ALA A 46 10.43 -16.11 1.06
N ASP A 47 10.14 -17.35 0.67
CA ASP A 47 11.00 -18.16 -0.21
C ASP A 47 10.72 -17.91 -1.70
N VAL A 48 9.66 -17.17 -2.01
CA VAL A 48 9.27 -16.83 -3.38
C VAL A 48 9.76 -15.45 -3.74
N VAL A 49 10.40 -15.31 -4.89
CA VAL A 49 10.76 -14.00 -5.44
C VAL A 49 9.56 -13.43 -6.20
N TRP A 50 9.07 -12.30 -5.74
CA TRP A 50 7.87 -11.66 -6.27
C TRP A 50 8.20 -10.53 -7.25
N ASP A 51 7.39 -10.37 -8.27
CA ASP A 51 7.34 -9.18 -9.11
C ASP A 51 6.13 -8.31 -8.69
N LEU A 52 6.03 -7.10 -9.25
CA LEU A 52 4.93 -6.18 -8.98
C LEU A 52 3.57 -6.81 -9.34
N PRO A 53 2.64 -6.95 -8.40
CA PRO A 53 1.31 -7.48 -8.70
C PRO A 53 0.44 -6.48 -9.47
N ALA A 54 0.76 -5.18 -9.40
CA ALA A 54 0.13 -4.10 -10.15
C ALA A 54 1.19 -3.15 -10.71
N ARG A 55 0.94 -2.53 -11.89
CA ARG A 55 1.92 -1.70 -12.61
C ARG A 55 1.33 -0.40 -13.18
N GLY A 56 0.09 -0.06 -12.83
CA GLY A 56 -0.55 1.19 -13.23
C GLY A 56 -0.06 2.38 -12.42
N THR A 57 -0.77 3.49 -12.55
CA THR A 57 -0.51 4.68 -11.75
C THR A 57 -0.98 4.46 -10.30
N VAL A 58 -0.18 4.91 -9.36
CA VAL A 58 -0.57 4.90 -7.95
C VAL A 58 -1.01 6.30 -7.53
N TYR A 59 -2.23 6.40 -7.08
CA TYR A 59 -2.81 7.58 -6.46
C TYR A 59 -2.90 7.35 -4.96
N GLY A 60 -2.61 8.37 -4.16
CA GLY A 60 -2.73 8.23 -2.71
C GLY A 60 -3.61 9.31 -2.11
N LEU A 61 -4.34 8.96 -1.07
CA LEU A 61 -5.19 9.88 -0.31
C LEU A 61 -4.42 10.45 0.89
N LEU A 62 -4.34 11.77 0.99
CA LEU A 62 -3.96 12.48 2.20
C LEU A 62 -5.20 12.76 3.06
N LEU A 63 -5.00 12.82 4.38
CA LEU A 63 -6.03 13.19 5.35
C LEU A 63 -7.24 12.23 5.35
N ASN A 64 -7.05 10.98 4.91
CA ASN A 64 -8.12 9.98 4.88
C ASN A 64 -8.04 8.98 6.05
N THR A 65 -7.09 9.12 6.98
CA THR A 65 -7.09 8.44 8.28
C THR A 65 -7.45 9.42 9.39
N GLU A 66 -8.11 8.94 10.44
CA GLU A 66 -8.51 9.77 11.56
C GLU A 66 -7.32 10.41 12.27
N SER A 67 -6.23 9.65 12.49
CA SER A 67 -5.03 10.16 13.15
C SER A 67 -4.35 11.28 12.34
N GLN A 68 -4.20 11.09 11.03
CA GLN A 68 -3.62 12.12 10.16
C GLN A 68 -4.51 13.36 10.11
N ARG A 69 -5.82 13.18 9.97
CA ARG A 69 -6.77 14.28 9.94
C ARG A 69 -6.75 15.08 11.25
N ALA A 70 -6.71 14.39 12.40
CA ALA A 70 -6.62 15.03 13.71
C ALA A 70 -5.33 15.84 13.87
N ALA A 71 -4.18 15.28 13.47
CA ALA A 71 -2.89 15.96 13.56
C ALA A 71 -2.83 17.25 12.72
N PHE A 72 -3.50 17.26 11.56
CA PHE A 72 -3.53 18.43 10.67
C PHE A 72 -4.73 19.37 10.90
N GLN A 73 -5.65 19.05 11.79
CA GLN A 73 -6.84 19.85 12.06
C GLN A 73 -6.52 21.35 12.29
N PRO A 74 -5.52 21.76 13.10
CA PRO A 74 -5.21 23.17 13.30
C PRO A 74 -4.79 23.89 12.01
N LYS A 75 -4.04 23.21 11.13
CA LYS A 75 -3.58 23.77 9.84
C LYS A 75 -4.72 23.88 8.83
N MET A 76 -5.67 22.95 8.86
CA MET A 76 -6.81 22.94 7.93
C MET A 76 -7.82 24.06 8.26
N THR A 77 -7.95 24.45 9.53
CA THR A 77 -8.88 25.49 9.98
C THR A 77 -8.26 26.89 10.02
N ALA A 78 -6.93 26.96 9.94
CA ALA A 78 -6.21 28.24 9.84
C ALA A 78 -6.25 28.83 8.41
N PRO A 79 -6.05 30.15 8.27
CA PRO A 79 -5.83 30.74 6.95
C PRO A 79 -4.65 30.06 6.21
N PRO A 80 -4.73 29.89 4.88
CA PRO A 80 -5.75 30.39 3.95
C PRO A 80 -6.98 29.46 3.79
N TYR A 81 -6.99 28.25 4.39
CA TYR A 81 -8.04 27.26 4.12
C TYR A 81 -9.36 27.54 4.88
N GLY A 82 -9.31 27.81 6.18
CA GLY A 82 -10.47 28.10 7.02
C GLY A 82 -11.35 26.90 7.35
N ALA A 83 -11.28 25.80 6.59
CA ALA A 83 -12.04 24.57 6.80
C ALA A 83 -11.29 23.33 6.25
N PRO A 84 -11.57 22.13 6.80
CA PRO A 84 -11.07 20.89 6.21
C PRO A 84 -11.52 20.69 4.76
N PRO A 85 -10.72 19.99 3.92
CA PRO A 85 -11.06 19.77 2.52
C PRO A 85 -12.37 18.97 2.37
N ALA A 86 -13.30 19.48 1.54
CA ALA A 86 -14.56 18.80 1.21
C ALA A 86 -14.33 17.61 0.26
N HIS A 87 -13.32 17.70 -0.60
CA HIS A 87 -12.97 16.67 -1.58
C HIS A 87 -11.71 15.91 -1.17
N PRO A 88 -11.45 14.71 -1.73
CA PRO A 88 -10.21 13.98 -1.51
C PRO A 88 -8.99 14.82 -1.89
N VAL A 89 -7.97 14.79 -1.03
CA VAL A 89 -6.66 15.38 -1.34
C VAL A 89 -5.77 14.28 -1.87
N LEU A 90 -5.38 14.39 -3.14
CA LEU A 90 -4.61 13.37 -3.85
C LEU A 90 -3.14 13.75 -3.99
N TYR A 91 -2.31 12.72 -3.97
CA TYR A 91 -0.95 12.75 -4.52
C TYR A 91 -0.77 11.60 -5.51
N VAL A 92 0.25 11.70 -6.35
CA VAL A 92 0.56 10.69 -7.36
C VAL A 92 1.93 10.11 -7.09
N LYS A 93 2.04 8.81 -7.24
CA LYS A 93 3.29 8.06 -7.24
C LYS A 93 3.50 7.45 -8.64
N PRO A 94 4.40 8.05 -9.44
CA PRO A 94 4.68 7.58 -10.79
C PRO A 94 5.27 6.15 -10.81
N PRO A 95 5.29 5.48 -11.97
CA PRO A 95 5.76 4.08 -12.07
C PRO A 95 7.18 3.83 -11.56
N ASN A 96 8.09 4.83 -11.61
CA ASN A 96 9.43 4.71 -11.05
C ASN A 96 9.46 4.52 -9.53
N THR A 97 8.35 4.85 -8.84
CA THR A 97 8.26 4.65 -7.39
C THR A 97 7.95 3.22 -7.00
N LEU A 98 7.47 2.39 -7.93
CA LEU A 98 7.04 1.03 -7.65
C LEU A 98 8.23 0.11 -7.38
N LEU A 99 8.13 -0.65 -6.31
CA LEU A 99 9.09 -1.68 -5.91
C LEU A 99 8.32 -2.91 -5.42
N PRO A 100 8.67 -4.13 -5.83
CA PRO A 100 8.08 -5.32 -5.24
C PRO A 100 8.64 -5.57 -3.84
N THR A 101 7.90 -6.29 -3.01
CA THR A 101 8.42 -6.81 -1.74
C THR A 101 9.72 -7.60 -1.95
N GLY A 102 10.65 -7.52 -1.00
CA GLY A 102 12.00 -8.08 -1.11
C GLY A 102 12.99 -7.16 -1.83
N GLY A 103 12.54 -6.01 -2.37
CA GLY A 103 13.39 -5.05 -3.06
C GLY A 103 14.22 -4.16 -2.12
N THR A 104 15.05 -3.30 -2.72
CA THR A 104 15.89 -2.34 -1.97
C THR A 104 15.52 -0.90 -2.36
N VAL A 105 15.18 -0.10 -1.36
CA VAL A 105 14.94 1.35 -1.49
C VAL A 105 16.26 2.08 -1.36
N ALA A 106 16.71 2.72 -2.42
CA ALA A 106 17.97 3.46 -2.45
C ALA A 106 17.75 4.94 -2.10
N LEU A 107 18.26 5.38 -0.96
CA LEU A 107 18.18 6.79 -0.53
C LEU A 107 19.31 7.62 -1.13
N ASP A 108 18.93 8.75 -1.74
CA ASP A 108 19.89 9.73 -2.23
C ASP A 108 20.74 10.31 -1.09
N PRO A 109 21.94 10.84 -1.36
CA PRO A 109 22.85 11.34 -0.33
C PRO A 109 22.25 12.44 0.57
N ASP A 110 21.30 13.24 0.05
CA ASP A 110 20.60 14.31 0.76
C ASP A 110 19.45 13.80 1.67
N VAL A 111 19.15 12.49 1.68
CA VAL A 111 18.07 11.88 2.46
C VAL A 111 18.67 11.04 3.58
N ALA A 112 18.62 11.54 4.81
CA ALA A 112 19.13 10.83 5.98
C ALA A 112 18.29 9.61 6.38
N ALA A 113 16.97 9.72 6.23
CA ALA A 113 16.01 8.68 6.58
C ALA A 113 14.72 8.83 5.76
N VAL A 114 13.96 7.75 5.65
CA VAL A 114 12.65 7.70 5.02
C VAL A 114 11.59 7.36 6.05
N ALA A 115 10.46 8.04 6.00
CA ALA A 115 9.29 7.69 6.80
C ALA A 115 8.55 6.50 6.16
N VAL A 116 8.25 5.51 6.98
CA VAL A 116 7.58 4.28 6.58
C VAL A 116 6.08 4.39 6.87
N GLY A 117 5.31 4.89 5.91
CA GLY A 117 3.87 4.83 5.96
C GLY A 117 3.36 3.43 5.60
N VAL A 118 2.27 3.01 6.23
CA VAL A 118 1.56 1.78 5.90
C VAL A 118 0.17 2.11 5.40
N THR A 119 -0.31 1.40 4.37
CA THR A 119 -1.65 1.62 3.82
C THR A 119 -2.19 0.39 3.10
N VAL A 120 -3.46 0.44 2.78
CA VAL A 120 -4.12 -0.50 1.86
C VAL A 120 -4.23 0.15 0.49
N GLY A 121 -3.81 -0.56 -0.54
CA GLY A 121 -4.00 -0.19 -1.94
C GLY A 121 -5.19 -0.94 -2.55
N ALA A 122 -6.18 -0.20 -3.05
CA ALA A 122 -7.27 -0.74 -3.86
C ALA A 122 -6.80 -0.85 -5.32
N VAL A 123 -6.78 -2.04 -5.89
CA VAL A 123 -6.26 -2.34 -7.23
C VAL A 123 -7.40 -2.56 -8.20
N PHE A 124 -7.39 -1.85 -9.32
CA PHE A 124 -8.48 -1.88 -10.31
C PHE A 124 -8.19 -2.91 -11.41
N ARG A 125 -9.22 -3.67 -11.82
CA ARG A 125 -9.18 -4.62 -12.96
C ARG A 125 -9.88 -4.10 -14.19
N ARG A 126 -10.77 -3.11 -14.04
CA ARG A 126 -11.49 -2.45 -15.14
C ARG A 126 -11.66 -0.96 -14.84
N PRO A 127 -11.95 -0.13 -15.85
CA PRO A 127 -12.14 1.30 -15.64
C PRO A 127 -13.29 1.59 -14.67
N VAL A 128 -13.06 2.51 -13.73
CA VAL A 128 -14.05 3.02 -12.77
C VAL A 128 -14.12 4.54 -12.93
N SER A 129 -15.28 5.05 -13.31
CA SER A 129 -15.52 6.48 -13.56
C SER A 129 -16.97 6.81 -13.33
N ARG A 130 -17.27 7.91 -12.63
CA ARG A 130 -18.61 8.42 -12.34
C ARG A 130 -19.55 7.36 -11.77
N VAL A 131 -19.06 6.64 -10.76
CA VAL A 131 -19.80 5.62 -10.02
C VAL A 131 -20.21 6.17 -8.65
N ASP A 132 -21.25 5.57 -8.06
CA ASP A 132 -21.60 5.78 -6.66
C ASP A 132 -20.84 4.82 -5.72
N ALA A 133 -20.96 5.01 -4.41
CA ALA A 133 -20.29 4.16 -3.43
C ALA A 133 -20.78 2.70 -3.46
N GLN A 134 -22.01 2.43 -3.91
CA GLN A 134 -22.58 1.08 -3.95
C GLN A 134 -21.93 0.23 -5.05
N THR A 135 -21.49 0.85 -6.14
CA THR A 135 -20.89 0.20 -7.31
C THR A 135 -19.39 0.47 -7.46
N ALA A 136 -18.83 1.33 -6.61
CA ALA A 136 -17.43 1.78 -6.70
C ALA A 136 -16.42 0.60 -6.66
N GLU A 137 -16.68 -0.40 -5.84
CA GLU A 137 -15.79 -1.54 -5.69
C GLU A 137 -15.96 -2.63 -6.76
N ASP A 138 -16.97 -2.53 -7.61
CA ASP A 138 -17.21 -3.52 -8.67
C ASP A 138 -16.06 -3.59 -9.69
N GLY A 139 -15.32 -2.51 -9.86
CA GLY A 139 -14.15 -2.43 -10.71
C GLY A 139 -12.87 -2.97 -10.10
N LEU A 140 -12.86 -3.31 -8.82
CA LEU A 140 -11.66 -3.80 -8.13
C LEU A 140 -11.29 -5.22 -8.55
N LEU A 141 -10.00 -5.48 -8.63
CA LEU A 141 -9.39 -6.80 -8.53
C LEU A 141 -9.36 -7.24 -7.07
N GLY A 142 -8.90 -6.38 -6.19
CA GLY A 142 -8.77 -6.62 -4.77
C GLY A 142 -7.92 -5.55 -4.07
N TYR A 143 -7.33 -5.96 -2.96
CA TYR A 143 -6.55 -5.08 -2.09
C TYR A 143 -5.14 -5.62 -1.84
N VAL A 144 -4.18 -4.73 -1.69
CA VAL A 144 -2.76 -5.04 -1.46
C VAL A 144 -2.23 -4.26 -0.27
N ALA A 145 -1.37 -4.88 0.55
CA ALA A 145 -0.60 -4.17 1.56
C ALA A 145 0.50 -3.33 0.90
N VAL A 146 0.69 -2.09 1.35
CA VAL A 146 1.64 -1.16 0.74
C VAL A 146 2.44 -0.42 1.79
N ALA A 147 3.78 -0.34 1.58
CA ALA A 147 4.60 0.66 2.22
C ALA A 147 4.61 1.92 1.34
N ASP A 148 4.01 2.98 1.84
CA ASP A 148 3.98 4.30 1.22
C ASP A 148 5.05 5.19 1.84
N LEU A 149 6.21 5.24 1.20
CA LEU A 149 7.39 5.91 1.73
C LEU A 149 7.41 7.39 1.34
N PHE A 150 7.97 8.20 2.23
CA PHE A 150 8.18 9.63 1.96
C PHE A 150 9.34 10.20 2.76
N VAL A 151 9.97 11.23 2.23
CA VAL A 151 10.97 12.01 2.98
C VAL A 151 10.22 12.90 3.97
N PRO A 152 10.54 12.87 5.28
CA PRO A 152 9.93 13.75 6.27
C PRO A 152 10.04 15.22 5.87
N HIS A 153 8.95 16.00 6.01
CA HIS A 153 8.92 17.42 5.71
C HIS A 153 7.82 18.14 6.51
N ASP A 154 8.00 19.42 6.74
CA ASP A 154 7.04 20.27 7.47
C ASP A 154 6.16 21.11 6.53
N ASP A 155 6.28 20.91 5.23
CA ASP A 155 5.63 21.71 4.22
C ASP A 155 4.19 21.23 4.01
N PHE A 156 3.22 21.96 4.55
CA PHE A 156 1.80 21.62 4.43
C PHE A 156 1.16 22.17 3.13
N PHE A 157 1.68 23.30 2.62
CA PHE A 157 1.05 24.05 1.54
C PHE A 157 1.57 23.70 0.14
N ARG A 158 2.62 22.92 0.03
CA ARG A 158 3.22 22.56 -1.25
C ARG A 158 2.87 21.13 -1.64
N PRO A 159 2.74 20.85 -2.97
CA PRO A 159 2.57 19.49 -3.43
C PRO A 159 3.74 18.60 -2.97
N PRO A 160 3.47 17.41 -2.38
CA PRO A 160 4.52 16.56 -1.79
C PRO A 160 5.26 15.71 -2.83
N PHE A 161 5.34 16.16 -4.09
CA PHE A 161 5.87 15.35 -5.19
C PHE A 161 7.34 14.96 -4.95
N ARG A 162 8.21 15.95 -4.64
CA ARG A 162 9.64 15.70 -4.41
C ARG A 162 9.91 14.76 -3.23
N THR A 163 9.03 14.73 -2.23
CA THR A 163 9.20 13.91 -1.04
C THR A 163 8.61 12.50 -1.20
N ARG A 164 7.66 12.31 -2.12
CA ARG A 164 6.93 11.05 -2.30
C ARG A 164 7.21 10.32 -3.62
N ALA A 165 7.55 11.03 -4.70
CA ALA A 165 7.73 10.45 -6.03
C ALA A 165 9.19 10.07 -6.34
N ARG A 166 9.91 9.55 -5.33
CA ARG A 166 11.28 9.03 -5.50
C ARG A 166 11.26 7.56 -5.93
N ASP A 167 12.31 7.11 -6.56
CA ASP A 167 12.44 5.72 -7.03
C ASP A 167 12.29 4.73 -5.87
N GLY A 168 11.44 3.72 -6.06
CA GLY A 168 11.22 2.67 -5.08
C GLY A 168 10.40 3.07 -3.84
N PHE A 169 9.82 4.29 -3.79
CA PHE A 169 9.09 4.78 -2.61
C PHE A 169 7.65 4.26 -2.49
N THR A 170 7.29 3.21 -3.24
CA THR A 170 6.01 2.50 -3.12
C THR A 170 6.28 1.00 -3.18
N VAL A 171 6.41 0.36 -2.01
CA VAL A 171 6.66 -1.07 -1.96
C VAL A 171 5.33 -1.81 -1.88
N LEU A 172 5.01 -2.57 -2.92
CA LEU A 172 3.79 -3.39 -2.97
C LEU A 172 4.03 -4.76 -2.35
N GLY A 173 3.04 -5.25 -1.62
CA GLY A 173 3.01 -6.60 -1.11
C GLY A 173 3.04 -7.66 -2.22
N PRO A 174 3.26 -8.93 -1.85
CA PRO A 174 3.48 -10.00 -2.84
C PRO A 174 2.25 -10.29 -3.68
N TRP A 175 1.06 -10.03 -3.16
CA TRP A 175 -0.21 -10.38 -3.78
C TRP A 175 -1.31 -9.34 -3.55
N ILE A 176 -2.32 -9.41 -4.38
CA ILE A 176 -3.58 -8.69 -4.26
C ILE A 176 -4.62 -9.70 -3.76
N VAL A 177 -5.11 -9.54 -2.55
CA VAL A 177 -6.21 -10.37 -2.01
C VAL A 177 -7.50 -10.01 -2.73
N ASP A 178 -8.24 -11.03 -3.18
CA ASP A 178 -9.50 -10.83 -3.90
C ASP A 178 -10.49 -9.99 -3.06
N ARG A 179 -11.16 -9.05 -3.71
CA ARG A 179 -12.14 -8.17 -3.07
C ARG A 179 -13.28 -8.90 -2.34
N ALA A 180 -13.58 -10.13 -2.74
CA ALA A 180 -14.61 -10.94 -2.11
C ALA A 180 -14.11 -11.61 -0.80
N ALA A 181 -12.80 -11.67 -0.60
CA ALA A 181 -12.16 -12.31 0.57
C ALA A 181 -11.67 -11.29 1.61
N PHE A 182 -11.62 -10.00 1.28
CA PHE A 182 -11.11 -8.97 2.18
C PHE A 182 -11.93 -7.68 2.06
N PHE A 183 -12.27 -7.10 3.20
CA PHE A 183 -12.94 -5.82 3.30
C PHE A 183 -12.18 -4.90 4.29
N PRO A 184 -11.56 -3.81 3.82
CA PRO A 184 -10.76 -2.93 4.65
C PRO A 184 -11.62 -1.90 5.40
N ASP A 185 -12.41 -2.35 6.37
CA ASP A 185 -13.21 -1.47 7.24
C ASP A 185 -12.32 -0.64 8.18
N VAL A 186 -11.23 -1.25 8.63
CA VAL A 186 -10.22 -0.68 9.52
C VAL A 186 -8.85 -1.13 9.06
N LEU A 187 -7.85 -0.25 9.13
CA LEU A 187 -6.45 -0.60 8.89
C LEU A 187 -5.81 -1.06 10.20
N ARG A 188 -5.59 -2.36 10.37
CA ARG A 188 -4.76 -2.92 11.45
C ARG A 188 -3.39 -3.25 10.90
N TYR A 189 -2.34 -2.76 11.58
CA TYR A 189 -0.99 -2.86 11.05
C TYR A 189 0.08 -3.00 12.13
N ARG A 190 1.24 -3.52 11.72
CA ARG A 190 2.48 -3.60 12.49
C ARG A 190 3.65 -3.26 11.59
N ILE A 191 4.64 -2.54 12.12
CA ILE A 191 5.88 -2.18 11.40
C ILE A 191 7.08 -2.55 12.26
N TRP A 192 8.05 -3.21 11.66
CA TRP A 192 9.33 -3.57 12.26
C TRP A 192 10.48 -2.92 11.50
N ILE A 193 11.51 -2.50 12.23
CA ILE A 193 12.79 -2.05 11.70
C ILE A 193 13.89 -2.90 12.37
N ASP A 194 14.73 -3.57 11.58
CA ASP A 194 15.75 -4.52 12.04
C ASP A 194 15.19 -5.58 13.00
N GLY A 195 14.01 -6.11 12.69
CA GLY A 195 13.32 -7.13 13.48
C GLY A 195 12.71 -6.63 14.79
N ARG A 196 12.86 -5.35 15.14
CA ARG A 196 12.25 -4.74 16.32
C ARG A 196 10.97 -4.03 15.94
N LYS A 197 9.90 -4.30 16.69
CA LYS A 197 8.61 -3.62 16.45
C LYS A 197 8.75 -2.13 16.71
N ALA A 198 8.63 -1.32 15.65
CA ALA A 198 8.72 0.13 15.69
C ALA A 198 7.37 0.77 16.01
N THR A 199 6.28 0.21 15.49
CA THR A 199 4.92 0.67 15.78
C THR A 199 3.90 -0.40 15.42
N GLU A 200 2.72 -0.30 16.02
CA GLU A 200 1.51 -1.02 15.64
C GLU A 200 0.30 -0.14 15.92
N GLY A 201 -0.81 -0.40 15.24
CA GLY A 201 -2.01 0.38 15.46
C GLY A 201 -3.22 -0.10 14.68
N GLU A 202 -4.31 0.58 14.98
CA GLU A 202 -5.57 0.47 14.26
C GLU A 202 -5.99 1.88 13.82
N GLU A 203 -6.33 2.03 12.55
CA GLU A 203 -6.77 3.30 11.96
C GLU A 203 -8.13 3.16 11.30
N ARG A 204 -8.95 4.19 11.49
CA ARG A 204 -10.22 4.34 10.80
C ARG A 204 -10.10 5.29 9.63
N TRP A 205 -10.87 5.02 8.61
CA TRP A 205 -10.94 5.87 7.44
C TRP A 205 -11.87 7.08 7.69
N VAL A 206 -11.46 8.24 7.25
CA VAL A 206 -12.33 9.42 7.19
C VAL A 206 -13.40 9.24 6.12
N ARG A 207 -12.99 8.70 4.96
CA ARG A 207 -13.89 8.16 3.93
C ARG A 207 -13.63 6.68 3.80
N PRO A 208 -14.63 5.83 4.05
CA PRO A 208 -14.51 4.38 3.78
C PRO A 208 -14.09 4.10 2.33
N PRO A 209 -13.55 2.91 2.04
CA PRO A 209 -13.01 2.60 0.71
C PRO A 209 -13.95 2.89 -0.45
N ALA A 210 -15.19 2.45 -0.38
CA ALA A 210 -16.19 2.68 -1.43
C ALA A 210 -16.47 4.16 -1.68
N ASP A 211 -16.62 4.96 -0.59
CA ASP A 211 -16.82 6.41 -0.67
C ASP A 211 -15.58 7.13 -1.23
N ALA A 212 -14.39 6.67 -0.84
CA ALA A 212 -13.12 7.21 -1.32
C ALA A 212 -12.96 6.96 -2.83
N ILE A 213 -13.23 5.75 -3.30
CA ILE A 213 -13.20 5.39 -4.72
C ILE A 213 -14.22 6.21 -5.50
N ALA A 214 -15.49 6.28 -5.05
CA ALA A 214 -16.54 7.04 -5.70
C ALA A 214 -16.18 8.53 -5.79
N ALA A 215 -15.64 9.12 -4.71
CA ALA A 215 -15.24 10.53 -4.69
C ALA A 215 -14.09 10.85 -5.66
N VAL A 216 -13.15 9.92 -5.86
CA VAL A 216 -12.08 10.06 -6.86
C VAL A 216 -12.62 9.81 -8.26
N ALA A 217 -13.45 8.78 -8.46
CA ALA A 217 -14.04 8.41 -9.74
C ALA A 217 -15.02 9.46 -10.26
N ALA A 218 -15.51 10.37 -9.41
CA ALA A 218 -16.40 11.46 -9.80
C ALA A 218 -15.74 12.44 -10.79
N PHE A 219 -14.42 12.64 -10.72
CA PHE A 219 -13.71 13.61 -11.57
C PHE A 219 -12.62 13.01 -12.45
N MET A 220 -12.18 11.77 -12.21
CA MET A 220 -11.18 11.08 -13.03
C MET A 220 -11.52 9.61 -13.20
N THR A 221 -10.95 8.96 -14.19
CA THR A 221 -11.06 7.52 -14.39
C THR A 221 -9.90 6.81 -13.71
N LEU A 222 -10.20 5.81 -12.87
CA LEU A 222 -9.24 4.84 -12.36
C LEU A 222 -9.21 3.65 -13.32
N GLY A 223 -8.05 3.39 -13.93
CA GLY A 223 -7.89 2.40 -14.99
C GLY A 223 -7.42 1.04 -14.48
N PRO A 224 -7.44 0.01 -15.34
CA PRO A 224 -6.93 -1.32 -14.99
C PRO A 224 -5.45 -1.26 -14.60
N GLY A 225 -5.11 -1.89 -13.47
CA GLY A 225 -3.76 -1.88 -12.91
C GLY A 225 -3.41 -0.66 -12.07
N ASP A 226 -4.24 0.40 -12.08
CA ASP A 226 -4.09 1.52 -11.17
C ASP A 226 -4.32 1.07 -9.71
N VAL A 227 -3.71 1.81 -8.79
CA VAL A 227 -3.81 1.56 -7.35
C VAL A 227 -4.24 2.85 -6.65
N LEU A 228 -5.28 2.80 -5.84
CA LEU A 228 -5.65 3.88 -4.95
C LEU A 228 -5.25 3.53 -3.51
N LEU A 229 -4.25 4.24 -2.96
CA LEU A 229 -3.85 4.13 -1.56
C LEU A 229 -4.89 4.85 -0.70
N LEU A 230 -5.47 4.14 0.26
CA LEU A 230 -6.61 4.63 1.06
C LEU A 230 -6.22 5.64 2.15
N GLY A 231 -4.93 5.90 2.33
CA GLY A 231 -4.40 6.82 3.34
C GLY A 231 -3.44 6.12 4.31
N THR A 232 -2.56 6.89 4.92
CA THR A 232 -1.57 6.41 5.88
C THR A 232 -1.87 6.94 7.27
N PRO A 233 -1.56 6.18 8.35
CA PRO A 233 -1.55 6.71 9.71
C PRO A 233 -0.61 7.91 9.86
N GLN A 234 -0.86 8.75 10.87
CA GLN A 234 0.06 9.84 11.21
C GLN A 234 1.41 9.30 11.71
N ALA A 235 1.40 8.20 12.45
CA ALA A 235 2.62 7.55 12.92
C ALA A 235 3.31 6.81 11.77
N ALA A 236 4.46 7.31 11.36
CA ALA A 236 5.31 6.71 10.33
C ALA A 236 6.75 6.65 10.88
N PRO A 237 7.22 5.49 11.35
CA PRO A 237 8.57 5.35 11.87
C PRO A 237 9.62 5.63 10.78
N LEU A 238 10.80 6.09 11.19
CA LEU A 238 11.90 6.43 10.28
C LEU A 238 12.82 5.23 10.11
N ALA A 239 13.09 4.87 8.85
CA ALA A 239 14.12 3.91 8.47
C ALA A 239 15.32 4.62 7.85
N GLN A 240 16.52 4.19 8.24
CA GLN A 240 17.80 4.72 7.77
C GLN A 240 18.45 3.74 6.78
N PRO A 241 19.46 4.16 6.01
CA PRO A 241 20.27 3.23 5.23
C PRO A 241 20.82 2.07 6.08
N ASP A 242 20.95 0.91 5.43
CA ASP A 242 21.40 -0.36 5.99
C ASP A 242 20.42 -1.03 6.97
N GLN A 243 19.17 -0.52 7.04
CA GLN A 243 18.12 -1.14 7.84
C GLN A 243 17.17 -2.00 6.99
N ALA A 244 16.70 -3.09 7.57
CA ALA A 244 15.63 -3.93 7.05
C ALA A 244 14.29 -3.49 7.64
N VAL A 245 13.29 -3.35 6.77
CA VAL A 245 11.93 -2.97 7.15
C VAL A 245 10.96 -4.07 6.79
N ALA A 246 10.06 -4.36 7.70
CA ALA A 246 8.91 -5.22 7.46
C ALA A 246 7.65 -4.53 7.96
N LEU A 247 6.56 -4.67 7.25
CA LEU A 247 5.24 -4.29 7.72
C LEU A 247 4.21 -5.36 7.42
N GLU A 248 3.19 -5.43 8.24
CA GLU A 248 2.04 -6.30 8.06
C GLU A 248 0.75 -5.48 8.09
N VAL A 249 -0.19 -5.90 7.24
CA VAL A 249 -1.58 -5.46 7.28
C VAL A 249 -2.43 -6.71 7.47
N ASP A 250 -3.24 -6.73 8.53
CA ASP A 250 -4.09 -7.87 8.84
C ASP A 250 -4.97 -8.22 7.63
N GLY A 251 -5.03 -9.49 7.26
CA GLY A 251 -5.75 -10.01 6.11
C GLY A 251 -5.08 -9.81 4.74
N LEU A 252 -4.04 -9.00 4.65
CA LEU A 252 -3.30 -8.77 3.40
C LEU A 252 -1.87 -9.34 3.40
N GLY A 253 -1.34 -9.66 4.60
CA GLY A 253 -0.02 -10.23 4.75
C GLY A 253 1.10 -9.19 4.89
N ARG A 254 2.32 -9.58 4.52
CA ARG A 254 3.56 -8.92 4.86
C ARG A 254 4.27 -8.32 3.66
N VAL A 255 4.86 -7.15 3.86
CA VAL A 255 5.72 -6.43 2.91
C VAL A 255 7.09 -6.27 3.54
N GLU A 256 8.14 -6.59 2.82
CA GLU A 256 9.52 -6.49 3.30
C GLU A 256 10.38 -5.75 2.29
N PHE A 257 11.35 -4.97 2.77
CA PHE A 257 12.33 -4.30 1.92
C PHE A 257 13.57 -3.90 2.73
N ALA A 258 14.68 -3.72 2.04
CA ALA A 258 15.87 -3.11 2.61
C ALA A 258 15.93 -1.63 2.26
N VAL A 259 16.55 -0.83 3.12
CA VAL A 259 16.93 0.56 2.83
C VAL A 259 18.44 0.61 2.65
N ALA A 260 18.91 1.22 1.58
CA ALA A 260 20.35 1.34 1.33
C ALA A 260 20.71 2.78 0.93
N ARG A 261 21.97 3.16 1.08
CA ARG A 261 22.50 4.39 0.50
C ARG A 261 22.64 4.20 -1.02
N ARG A 262 22.12 5.13 -1.81
CA ARG A 262 22.39 5.13 -3.25
C ARG A 262 23.90 5.35 -3.44
N GLY A 263 24.58 4.38 -4.08
CA GLY A 263 25.97 4.53 -4.44
C GLY A 263 26.16 5.73 -5.37
N GLU A 264 27.31 6.42 -5.28
CA GLU A 264 27.69 7.39 -6.29
C GLU A 264 27.77 6.65 -7.63
N GLY A 265 26.87 7.01 -8.57
CA GLY A 265 26.81 6.38 -9.88
C GLY A 265 28.15 6.56 -10.58
N ARG A 266 28.71 5.45 -11.07
CA ARG A 266 29.78 5.46 -12.06
C ARG A 266 29.20 5.80 -13.42
#